data_226f4a8b4d6f7bed1f782c572849e46f
#
_entry.id   226f4a8b4d6f7bed1f782c572849e46f
#
_cell.length_a   1.000
_cell.length_b   1.000
_cell.length_c   1.000
_cell.angle_alpha   90.00
_cell.angle_beta   90.00
_cell.angle_gamma   90.00
#
_symmetry.space_group_name_H-M   'P 1'
#
loop_
_entity.id
_entity.type
_entity.pdbx_description
1 polymer ?
#
loop_
_entity_poly.entity_id
_entity_poly.type
_entity_poly.pdbx_seq_one_letter_code
_entity_poly.pdbx_strand_id
1 'polypeptide(L)'
;MLEKIYSNIDWVFHLAGLADIVPSIEFPDNYFQTNVIGSYNIAKLSLEKNVKRTIYAASSSCYGIPDFFPTPETAKCDPRYPYALTKYLGEQIFMHWSSVYRLNVLSLRLFNVYGPRARTSGTYGAVFGVFLAQKLAGKPFTVVGDGTQTRDFTFVSDVCRAFLIAAQSQLSGEILNVGSGNTYEVNKLVSLLEGPVINIPKRPAEPDQTFADITKINKLLGWKPEVSLEEGVAVMLEHLQDWKDAPLWDTNKIEGATKSWFKYLADSH
;
A
#
# COMPACT_ATOMS: atom_id res chain seq x y z
N MET A 1 22.39 -5.52 15.54
CA MET A 1 22.64 -6.00 14.15
C MET A 1 22.53 -4.87 13.14
N LEU A 2 21.45 -4.06 13.15
CA LEU A 2 21.27 -2.91 12.24
C LEU A 2 22.38 -1.86 12.33
N GLU A 3 22.91 -1.56 13.51
CA GLU A 3 23.99 -0.56 13.71
C GLU A 3 25.23 -0.80 12.86
N LYS A 4 25.57 -2.08 12.61
CA LYS A 4 26.72 -2.45 11.78
C LYS A 4 26.50 -2.15 10.30
N ILE A 5 25.23 -2.17 9.86
CA ILE A 5 24.86 -1.94 8.46
C ILE A 5 24.80 -0.43 8.16
N TYR A 6 24.55 0.39 9.19
CA TYR A 6 24.39 1.85 9.05
C TYR A 6 25.70 2.65 8.92
N SER A 7 26.86 1.98 8.79
CA SER A 7 28.11 2.71 8.51
C SER A 7 28.20 3.09 7.03
N ASN A 8 28.40 4.40 6.76
CA ASN A 8 28.53 4.96 5.42
C ASN A 8 27.31 4.83 4.51
N ILE A 9 26.10 4.90 5.08
CA ILE A 9 24.85 4.93 4.34
C ILE A 9 24.43 6.38 4.11
N ASP A 10 24.18 6.73 2.86
CA ASP A 10 23.65 8.03 2.48
C ASP A 10 22.12 8.07 2.55
N TRP A 11 21.44 7.05 2.06
CA TRP A 11 19.99 6.99 1.98
C TRP A 11 19.42 5.75 2.64
N VAL A 12 18.27 5.92 3.29
CA VAL A 12 17.46 4.84 3.84
C VAL A 12 16.10 4.86 3.18
N PHE A 13 15.74 3.78 2.50
CA PHE A 13 14.39 3.51 2.03
C PHE A 13 13.73 2.55 3.01
N HIS A 14 12.88 3.09 3.89
CA HIS A 14 12.22 2.28 4.91
C HIS A 14 10.94 1.66 4.35
N LEU A 15 11.08 0.50 3.73
CA LEU A 15 10.01 -0.31 3.15
C LEU A 15 9.59 -1.46 4.08
N ALA A 16 10.39 -1.74 5.12
CA ALA A 16 10.11 -2.81 6.06
C ALA A 16 8.82 -2.54 6.83
N GLY A 17 7.90 -3.50 6.78
CA GLY A 17 6.61 -3.40 7.46
C GLY A 17 5.76 -4.64 7.19
N LEU A 18 4.84 -4.90 8.11
CA LEU A 18 3.77 -5.87 7.90
C LEU A 18 2.61 -5.17 7.21
N ALA A 19 2.05 -5.82 6.19
CA ALA A 19 0.88 -5.39 5.45
C ALA A 19 -0.27 -6.40 5.68
N ASP A 20 -1.39 -6.20 5.00
CA ASP A 20 -2.63 -6.97 5.06
C ASP A 20 -3.52 -6.64 6.28
N ILE A 21 -4.83 -6.60 6.02
CA ILE A 21 -5.83 -6.19 7.02
C ILE A 21 -6.09 -7.31 8.02
N VAL A 22 -6.44 -8.50 7.53
CA VAL A 22 -6.85 -9.62 8.39
C VAL A 22 -5.77 -10.00 9.40
N PRO A 23 -4.50 -10.26 9.00
CA PRO A 23 -3.46 -10.56 9.98
C PRO A 23 -3.21 -9.44 10.99
N SER A 24 -3.47 -8.17 10.60
CA SER A 24 -3.34 -7.05 11.53
C SER A 24 -4.38 -7.08 12.64
N ILE A 25 -5.58 -7.60 12.34
CA ILE A 25 -6.66 -7.78 13.33
C ILE A 25 -6.35 -8.98 14.23
N GLU A 26 -5.82 -10.06 13.67
CA GLU A 26 -5.55 -11.30 14.39
C GLU A 26 -4.28 -11.24 15.25
N PHE A 27 -3.27 -10.51 14.78
CA PHE A 27 -1.95 -10.39 15.42
C PHE A 27 -1.49 -8.94 15.56
N PRO A 28 -2.26 -8.05 16.23
CA PRO A 28 -1.98 -6.61 16.27
C PRO A 28 -0.62 -6.27 16.88
N ASP A 29 -0.16 -7.06 17.86
CA ASP A 29 1.15 -6.86 18.51
C ASP A 29 2.31 -6.95 17.52
N ASN A 30 2.26 -7.90 16.57
CA ASN A 30 3.29 -8.04 15.55
C ASN A 30 3.35 -6.81 14.66
N TYR A 31 2.21 -6.24 14.31
CA TYR A 31 2.10 -5.02 13.52
C TYR A 31 2.64 -3.81 14.28
N PHE A 32 2.31 -3.69 15.56
CA PHE A 32 2.83 -2.60 16.38
C PHE A 32 4.35 -2.71 16.53
N GLN A 33 4.88 -3.87 16.86
CA GLN A 33 6.33 -4.08 17.01
C GLN A 33 7.07 -3.80 15.70
N THR A 34 6.56 -4.28 14.57
CA THR A 34 7.23 -4.13 13.28
C THR A 34 7.07 -2.70 12.72
N ASN A 35 5.84 -2.21 12.62
CA ASN A 35 5.55 -0.97 11.90
C ASN A 35 5.81 0.28 12.76
N VAL A 36 5.60 0.22 14.08
CA VAL A 36 5.77 1.37 14.97
C VAL A 36 7.15 1.36 15.62
N ILE A 37 7.46 0.31 16.39
CA ILE A 37 8.76 0.21 17.07
C ILE A 37 9.90 0.06 16.06
N GLY A 38 9.68 -0.70 14.98
CA GLY A 38 10.62 -0.80 13.86
C GLY A 38 10.92 0.57 13.25
N SER A 39 9.88 1.38 12.94
CA SER A 39 10.02 2.73 12.39
C SER A 39 10.75 3.67 13.36
N TYR A 40 10.43 3.61 14.66
CA TYR A 40 11.15 4.34 15.70
C TYR A 40 12.66 4.01 15.69
N ASN A 41 13.01 2.73 15.64
CA ASN A 41 14.42 2.30 15.63
C ASN A 41 15.15 2.79 14.37
N ILE A 42 14.50 2.77 13.21
CA ILE A 42 15.06 3.29 11.96
C ILE A 42 15.25 4.81 12.03
N ALA A 43 14.26 5.56 12.53
CA ALA A 43 14.36 7.01 12.70
C ALA A 43 15.50 7.39 13.65
N LYS A 44 15.62 6.70 14.79
CA LYS A 44 16.69 6.87 15.77
C LYS A 44 18.06 6.59 15.14
N LEU A 45 18.25 5.45 14.51
CA LEU A 45 19.53 5.08 13.87
C LEU A 45 19.90 6.04 12.73
N SER A 46 18.93 6.45 11.92
CA SER A 46 19.17 7.41 10.83
C SER A 46 19.68 8.75 11.37
N LEU A 47 19.16 9.20 12.51
CA LEU A 47 19.64 10.40 13.19
C LEU A 47 21.05 10.20 13.77
N GLU A 48 21.27 9.14 14.56
CA GLU A 48 22.55 8.83 15.21
C GLU A 48 23.70 8.63 14.22
N LYS A 49 23.41 8.10 13.04
CA LYS A 49 24.40 7.80 11.99
C LYS A 49 24.47 8.89 10.91
N ASN A 50 23.80 10.02 11.10
CA ASN A 50 23.80 11.15 10.18
C ASN A 50 23.44 10.75 8.75
N VAL A 51 22.41 9.90 8.59
CA VAL A 51 21.88 9.51 7.27
C VAL A 51 21.42 10.77 6.53
N LYS A 52 21.89 10.97 5.30
CA LYS A 52 21.57 12.17 4.51
C LYS A 52 20.10 12.28 4.17
N ARG A 53 19.40 11.13 3.98
CA ARG A 53 18.00 11.11 3.58
C ARG A 53 17.31 9.81 4.00
N THR A 54 16.10 9.93 4.55
CA THR A 54 15.22 8.80 4.83
C THR A 54 13.91 8.96 4.08
N ILE A 55 13.49 7.96 3.33
CA ILE A 55 12.20 7.91 2.65
C ILE A 55 11.36 6.82 3.29
N TYR A 56 10.23 7.22 3.87
CA TYR A 56 9.29 6.29 4.51
C TYR A 56 8.19 5.87 3.55
N ALA A 57 8.01 4.57 3.40
CA ALA A 57 6.86 3.99 2.71
C ALA A 57 5.64 4.02 3.64
N ALA A 58 4.86 5.08 3.59
CA ALA A 58 3.58 5.21 4.26
C ALA A 58 2.46 4.52 3.45
N SER A 59 1.22 4.70 3.83
CA SER A 59 0.08 4.06 3.18
C SER A 59 -1.13 4.98 3.13
N SER A 60 -1.83 4.99 2.01
CA SER A 60 -3.13 5.66 1.85
C SER A 60 -4.22 5.11 2.77
N SER A 61 -4.02 3.91 3.33
CA SER A 61 -4.95 3.33 4.32
C SER A 61 -5.14 4.20 5.57
N CYS A 62 -4.21 5.13 5.85
CA CYS A 62 -4.35 6.08 6.95
C CYS A 62 -5.58 6.98 6.80
N TYR A 63 -6.04 7.25 5.60
CA TYR A 63 -7.23 8.08 5.35
C TYR A 63 -8.54 7.39 5.75
N GLY A 64 -8.55 6.05 5.85
CA GLY A 64 -9.78 5.29 6.10
C GLY A 64 -10.76 5.43 4.95
N ILE A 65 -11.92 6.04 5.22
CA ILE A 65 -12.95 6.40 4.22
C ILE A 65 -12.97 7.93 4.12
N PRO A 66 -12.27 8.53 3.13
CA PRO A 66 -12.19 9.97 3.00
C PRO A 66 -13.50 10.60 2.53
N ASP A 67 -13.75 11.86 2.94
CA ASP A 67 -14.99 12.58 2.64
C ASP A 67 -15.05 13.09 1.18
N PHE A 68 -13.91 13.19 0.49
CA PHE A 68 -13.84 13.73 -0.87
C PHE A 68 -12.67 13.17 -1.68
N PHE A 69 -12.81 13.23 -3.01
CA PHE A 69 -11.88 12.69 -4.00
C PHE A 69 -11.62 13.71 -5.13
N PRO A 70 -10.39 13.77 -5.71
CA PRO A 70 -9.21 13.02 -5.26
C PRO A 70 -8.78 13.42 -3.84
N THR A 71 -8.25 12.47 -3.06
CA THR A 71 -7.90 12.64 -1.65
C THR A 71 -6.55 13.34 -1.51
N PRO A 72 -6.48 14.60 -0.98
CA PRO A 72 -5.23 15.31 -0.76
C PRO A 72 -4.56 14.89 0.55
N GLU A 73 -3.28 15.25 0.72
CA GLU A 73 -2.52 14.97 1.95
C GLU A 73 -3.08 15.67 3.19
N THR A 74 -3.88 16.73 3.01
CA THR A 74 -4.58 17.46 4.06
C THR A 74 -5.86 16.79 4.54
N ALA A 75 -6.32 15.73 3.87
CA ALA A 75 -7.49 14.97 4.29
C ALA A 75 -7.26 14.36 5.68
N LYS A 76 -8.34 14.28 6.46
CA LYS A 76 -8.32 13.67 7.78
C LYS A 76 -7.80 12.23 7.70
N CYS A 77 -6.87 11.88 8.58
CA CYS A 77 -6.47 10.49 8.79
C CYS A 77 -7.41 9.85 9.82
N ASP A 78 -8.05 8.76 9.42
CA ASP A 78 -9.01 8.01 10.24
C ASP A 78 -8.82 6.50 10.03
N PRO A 79 -7.66 5.95 10.48
CA PRO A 79 -7.31 4.55 10.24
C PRO A 79 -8.32 3.60 10.87
N ARG A 80 -8.91 2.70 10.09
CA ARG A 80 -10.02 1.82 10.47
C ARG A 80 -9.60 0.46 11.02
N TYR A 81 -8.34 0.07 10.90
CA TYR A 81 -7.83 -1.22 11.34
C TYR A 81 -6.34 -1.14 11.74
N PRO A 82 -5.81 -2.13 12.50
CA PRO A 82 -4.48 -2.04 13.09
C PRO A 82 -3.34 -1.81 12.08
N TYR A 83 -3.40 -2.42 10.88
CA TYR A 83 -2.41 -2.13 9.84
C TYR A 83 -2.39 -0.63 9.48
N ALA A 84 -3.54 -0.04 9.19
CA ALA A 84 -3.64 1.37 8.84
C ALA A 84 -3.12 2.27 9.97
N LEU A 85 -3.52 1.97 11.21
CA LEU A 85 -3.08 2.70 12.39
C LEU A 85 -1.56 2.62 12.57
N THR A 86 -0.98 1.42 12.49
CA THR A 86 0.46 1.23 12.73
C THR A 86 1.32 1.86 11.64
N LYS A 87 0.86 1.88 10.37
CA LYS A 87 1.52 2.61 9.28
C LYS A 87 1.46 4.12 9.52
N TYR A 88 0.32 4.63 9.95
CA TYR A 88 0.15 6.05 10.29
C TYR A 88 1.02 6.47 11.48
N LEU A 89 1.07 5.67 12.55
CA LEU A 89 1.94 5.95 13.70
C LEU A 89 3.43 5.96 13.31
N GLY A 90 3.86 5.05 12.43
CA GLY A 90 5.21 5.07 11.87
C GLY A 90 5.50 6.36 11.10
N GLU A 91 4.55 6.84 10.28
CA GLU A 91 4.65 8.15 9.61
C GLU A 91 4.80 9.30 10.61
N GLN A 92 3.95 9.32 11.66
CA GLN A 92 3.98 10.38 12.68
C GLN A 92 5.33 10.42 13.44
N ILE A 93 5.94 9.26 13.69
CA ILE A 93 7.29 9.20 14.26
C ILE A 93 8.28 9.91 13.33
N PHE A 94 8.34 9.57 12.06
CA PHE A 94 9.27 10.18 11.11
C PHE A 94 9.04 11.70 10.95
N MET A 95 7.79 12.14 10.86
CA MET A 95 7.45 13.56 10.77
C MET A 95 7.84 14.32 12.04
N HIS A 96 7.63 13.71 13.21
CA HIS A 96 8.07 14.28 14.48
C HIS A 96 9.60 14.39 14.56
N TRP A 97 10.35 13.35 14.16
CA TRP A 97 11.81 13.38 14.09
C TRP A 97 12.33 14.45 13.13
N SER A 98 11.65 14.61 12.00
CA SER A 98 11.98 15.70 11.07
C SER A 98 11.80 17.09 11.72
N SER A 99 10.69 17.30 12.40
CA SER A 99 10.37 18.58 13.03
C SER A 99 11.31 18.92 14.20
N VAL A 100 11.53 17.94 15.11
CA VAL A 100 12.26 18.18 16.37
C VAL A 100 13.76 18.05 16.19
N TYR A 101 14.21 16.99 15.52
CA TYR A 101 15.64 16.65 15.41
C TYR A 101 16.25 16.99 14.06
N ARG A 102 15.48 17.59 13.15
CA ARG A 102 15.92 17.97 11.79
C ARG A 102 16.37 16.77 10.95
N LEU A 103 15.82 15.58 11.23
CA LEU A 103 16.05 14.42 10.37
C LEU A 103 15.47 14.69 8.98
N ASN A 104 16.27 14.48 7.93
CA ASN A 104 15.83 14.68 6.55
C ASN A 104 14.94 13.51 6.12
N VAL A 105 13.63 13.70 6.18
CA VAL A 105 12.62 12.67 5.88
C VAL A 105 11.61 13.15 4.85
N LEU A 106 11.20 12.26 3.98
CA LEU A 106 9.96 12.36 3.21
C LEU A 106 9.10 11.13 3.46
N SER A 107 7.80 11.32 3.63
CA SER A 107 6.80 10.25 3.73
C SER A 107 6.03 10.14 2.42
N LEU A 108 5.99 8.93 1.83
CA LEU A 108 5.24 8.65 0.61
C LEU A 108 4.03 7.77 0.96
N ARG A 109 2.82 8.33 0.91
CA ARG A 109 1.56 7.60 1.09
C ARG A 109 1.22 6.87 -0.20
N LEU A 110 1.50 5.58 -0.23
CA LEU A 110 1.31 4.74 -1.42
C LEU A 110 -0.15 4.34 -1.55
N PHE A 111 -0.71 4.51 -2.76
CA PHE A 111 -2.01 3.98 -3.15
C PHE A 111 -1.80 2.61 -3.82
N ASN A 112 -2.83 1.82 -3.94
CA ASN A 112 -2.89 0.42 -4.37
C ASN A 112 -1.77 -0.03 -5.34
N VAL A 113 -0.56 -0.22 -4.82
CA VAL A 113 0.63 -0.60 -5.61
C VAL A 113 0.48 -2.01 -6.14
N TYR A 114 0.79 -2.19 -7.43
CA TYR A 114 0.86 -3.50 -8.07
C TYR A 114 2.06 -3.59 -9.01
N GLY A 115 2.51 -4.80 -9.32
CA GLY A 115 3.63 -5.01 -10.23
C GLY A 115 4.26 -6.40 -10.07
N PRO A 116 5.18 -6.76 -10.98
CA PRO A 116 5.96 -7.99 -10.89
C PRO A 116 6.70 -8.11 -9.56
N ARG A 117 6.98 -9.33 -9.12
CA ARG A 117 7.62 -9.65 -7.85
C ARG A 117 6.80 -9.26 -6.62
N ALA A 118 5.49 -8.99 -6.79
CA ALA A 118 4.60 -8.90 -5.65
C ALA A 118 4.60 -10.24 -4.89
N ARG A 119 4.34 -10.17 -3.57
CA ARG A 119 4.27 -11.39 -2.76
C ARG A 119 3.21 -12.35 -3.28
N THR A 120 3.60 -13.58 -3.59
CA THR A 120 2.73 -14.64 -4.12
C THR A 120 2.29 -15.65 -3.05
N SER A 121 2.70 -15.46 -1.79
CA SER A 121 2.39 -16.36 -0.68
C SER A 121 1.74 -15.60 0.47
N GLY A 122 1.10 -16.32 1.39
CA GLY A 122 0.56 -15.78 2.63
C GLY A 122 -0.96 -15.68 2.65
N THR A 123 -1.48 -14.69 3.36
CA THR A 123 -2.91 -14.50 3.62
C THR A 123 -3.65 -13.90 2.43
N TYR A 124 -4.99 -14.01 2.46
CA TYR A 124 -5.86 -13.35 1.51
C TYR A 124 -5.62 -11.82 1.54
N GLY A 125 -5.30 -11.26 0.39
CA GLY A 125 -4.80 -9.88 0.30
C GLY A 125 -5.16 -9.16 -0.99
N ALA A 126 -4.16 -8.54 -1.63
CA ALA A 126 -4.36 -7.67 -2.78
C ALA A 126 -5.01 -8.36 -3.98
N VAL A 127 -5.95 -7.67 -4.63
CA VAL A 127 -6.78 -8.16 -5.74
C VAL A 127 -5.95 -8.77 -6.89
N PHE A 128 -4.85 -8.16 -7.28
CA PHE A 128 -4.00 -8.68 -8.35
C PHE A 128 -3.47 -10.09 -8.06
N GLY A 129 -2.95 -10.34 -6.84
CA GLY A 129 -2.43 -11.65 -6.48
C GLY A 129 -3.50 -12.74 -6.49
N VAL A 130 -4.70 -12.41 -6.02
CA VAL A 130 -5.85 -13.31 -6.03
C VAL A 130 -6.28 -13.63 -7.46
N PHE A 131 -6.48 -12.60 -8.28
CA PHE A 131 -6.98 -12.78 -9.65
C PHE A 131 -5.96 -13.49 -10.57
N LEU A 132 -4.69 -13.20 -10.45
CA LEU A 132 -3.66 -13.86 -11.26
C LEU A 132 -3.52 -15.34 -10.91
N ALA A 133 -3.59 -15.72 -9.64
CA ALA A 133 -3.63 -17.13 -9.24
C ALA A 133 -4.89 -17.83 -9.77
N GLN A 134 -6.06 -17.16 -9.70
CA GLN A 134 -7.33 -17.70 -10.24
C GLN A 134 -7.26 -17.83 -11.75
N LYS A 135 -6.73 -16.83 -12.47
CA LYS A 135 -6.56 -16.91 -13.95
C LYS A 135 -5.67 -18.07 -14.34
N LEU A 136 -4.52 -18.21 -13.71
CA LEU A 136 -3.59 -19.31 -13.99
C LEU A 136 -4.20 -20.68 -13.74
N ALA A 137 -5.06 -20.80 -12.71
CA ALA A 137 -5.78 -22.03 -12.38
C ALA A 137 -7.06 -22.26 -13.22
N GLY A 138 -7.42 -21.36 -14.15
CA GLY A 138 -8.65 -21.42 -14.94
C GLY A 138 -9.92 -21.32 -14.08
N LYS A 139 -9.86 -20.60 -12.95
CA LYS A 139 -10.97 -20.41 -12.01
C LYS A 139 -11.59 -19.02 -12.18
N PRO A 140 -12.87 -18.84 -11.82
CA PRO A 140 -13.51 -17.53 -11.85
C PRO A 140 -12.85 -16.57 -10.86
N PHE A 141 -12.81 -15.27 -11.23
CA PHE A 141 -12.38 -14.19 -10.35
C PHE A 141 -13.41 -13.96 -9.23
N THR A 142 -12.96 -13.90 -8.00
CA THR A 142 -13.81 -13.61 -6.83
C THR A 142 -13.91 -12.11 -6.61
N VAL A 143 -14.95 -11.49 -7.16
CA VAL A 143 -15.18 -10.05 -7.10
C VAL A 143 -16.01 -9.69 -5.87
N VAL A 144 -15.52 -8.78 -5.05
CA VAL A 144 -16.24 -8.25 -3.87
C VAL A 144 -17.39 -7.34 -4.34
N GLY A 145 -18.59 -7.54 -3.81
CA GLY A 145 -19.77 -6.79 -4.22
C GLY A 145 -20.08 -7.02 -5.69
N ASP A 146 -20.41 -5.98 -6.41
CA ASP A 146 -20.72 -5.96 -7.84
C ASP A 146 -19.52 -5.57 -8.74
N GLY A 147 -18.37 -5.25 -8.13
CA GLY A 147 -17.15 -4.86 -8.83
C GLY A 147 -17.09 -3.39 -9.27
N THR A 148 -18.08 -2.57 -8.91
CA THR A 148 -18.11 -1.12 -9.22
C THR A 148 -17.23 -0.27 -8.31
N GLN A 149 -16.74 -0.83 -7.19
CA GLN A 149 -15.78 -0.13 -6.34
C GLN A 149 -14.51 0.20 -7.12
N THR A 150 -13.96 1.39 -6.87
CA THR A 150 -12.81 1.88 -7.63
C THR A 150 -11.53 1.94 -6.81
N ARG A 151 -10.40 1.71 -7.47
CA ARG A 151 -9.07 1.74 -6.86
C ARG A 151 -8.10 2.55 -7.72
N ASP A 152 -7.27 3.33 -7.05
CA ASP A 152 -6.12 3.99 -7.66
C ASP A 152 -4.97 2.98 -7.74
N PHE A 153 -4.93 2.24 -8.84
CA PHE A 153 -3.89 1.25 -9.10
C PHE A 153 -2.62 1.92 -9.60
N THR A 154 -1.56 1.87 -8.80
CA THR A 154 -0.28 2.52 -9.08
C THR A 154 0.78 1.47 -9.41
N PHE A 155 1.39 1.56 -10.60
CA PHE A 155 2.37 0.57 -11.03
C PHE A 155 3.69 0.72 -10.27
N VAL A 156 4.32 -0.41 -9.93
CA VAL A 156 5.50 -0.45 -9.04
C VAL A 156 6.70 0.35 -9.55
N SER A 157 6.94 0.44 -10.88
CA SER A 157 8.04 1.24 -11.41
C SER A 157 7.85 2.74 -11.17
N ASP A 158 6.60 3.23 -11.23
CA ASP A 158 6.29 4.61 -10.90
C ASP A 158 6.54 4.91 -9.42
N VAL A 159 6.19 3.96 -8.54
CA VAL A 159 6.51 4.06 -7.12
C VAL A 159 8.02 4.09 -6.89
N CYS A 160 8.79 3.18 -7.51
CA CYS A 160 10.26 3.17 -7.41
C CYS A 160 10.86 4.51 -7.86
N ARG A 161 10.34 5.08 -8.95
CA ARG A 161 10.77 6.39 -9.46
C ARG A 161 10.44 7.52 -8.46
N ALA A 162 9.27 7.48 -7.81
CA ALA A 162 8.92 8.43 -6.76
C ALA A 162 9.91 8.38 -5.60
N PHE A 163 10.29 7.18 -5.15
CA PHE A 163 11.30 7.00 -4.10
C PHE A 163 12.66 7.57 -4.49
N LEU A 164 13.13 7.31 -5.71
CA LEU A 164 14.43 7.81 -6.19
C LEU A 164 14.45 9.33 -6.31
N ILE A 165 13.41 9.93 -6.91
CA ILE A 165 13.29 11.38 -7.03
C ILE A 165 13.20 12.03 -5.64
N ALA A 166 12.42 11.45 -4.73
CA ALA A 166 12.33 11.92 -3.34
C ALA A 166 13.69 11.88 -2.63
N ALA A 167 14.48 10.79 -2.82
CA ALA A 167 15.81 10.68 -2.22
C ALA A 167 16.82 11.70 -2.77
N GLN A 168 16.72 12.03 -4.04
CA GLN A 168 17.59 13.00 -4.72
C GLN A 168 17.19 14.47 -4.46
N SER A 169 15.96 14.71 -3.97
CA SER A 169 15.45 16.07 -3.74
C SER A 169 16.09 16.74 -2.53
N GLN A 170 15.89 18.05 -2.37
CA GLN A 170 16.26 18.81 -1.18
C GLN A 170 15.08 18.97 -0.19
N LEU A 171 13.90 18.42 -0.51
CA LEU A 171 12.72 18.51 0.34
C LEU A 171 12.90 17.69 1.62
N SER A 172 12.34 18.17 2.72
CA SER A 172 12.32 17.47 4.00
C SER A 172 11.07 17.83 4.80
N GLY A 173 10.58 16.91 5.60
CA GLY A 173 9.41 17.13 6.46
C GLY A 173 8.09 17.15 5.69
N GLU A 174 8.04 16.57 4.48
CA GLU A 174 6.84 16.56 3.66
C GLU A 174 6.22 15.16 3.59
N ILE A 175 4.89 15.16 3.53
CA ILE A 175 4.07 13.99 3.24
C ILE A 175 3.55 14.15 1.81
N LEU A 176 3.68 13.12 0.98
CA LEU A 176 3.30 13.15 -0.43
C LEU A 176 2.51 11.91 -0.80
N ASN A 177 1.39 12.08 -1.48
CA ASN A 177 0.65 10.97 -2.08
C ASN A 177 1.37 10.46 -3.32
N VAL A 178 1.43 9.13 -3.46
CA VAL A 178 1.93 8.43 -4.65
C VAL A 178 0.83 7.52 -5.16
N GLY A 179 0.18 7.96 -6.23
CA GLY A 179 -0.95 7.31 -6.87
C GLY A 179 -0.87 7.43 -8.39
N SER A 180 -1.76 6.75 -9.10
CA SER A 180 -1.85 6.89 -10.55
C SER A 180 -2.50 8.24 -10.98
N GLY A 181 -3.08 8.98 -10.03
CA GLY A 181 -3.87 10.16 -10.34
C GLY A 181 -5.15 9.84 -11.11
N ASN A 182 -5.59 8.59 -11.02
CA ASN A 182 -6.83 8.07 -11.60
C ASN A 182 -7.43 7.00 -10.69
N THR A 183 -8.66 6.58 -11.00
CA THR A 183 -9.32 5.49 -10.27
C THR A 183 -10.09 4.61 -11.24
N TYR A 184 -10.01 3.29 -11.03
CA TYR A 184 -10.56 2.29 -11.95
C TYR A 184 -11.43 1.30 -11.19
N GLU A 185 -12.57 0.96 -11.77
CA GLU A 185 -13.42 -0.10 -11.25
C GLU A 185 -12.70 -1.46 -11.25
N VAL A 186 -13.01 -2.30 -10.26
CA VAL A 186 -12.52 -3.68 -10.25
C VAL A 186 -13.01 -4.44 -11.49
N ASN A 187 -14.20 -4.11 -12.01
CA ASN A 187 -14.72 -4.66 -13.27
C ASN A 187 -13.83 -4.31 -14.48
N LYS A 188 -13.19 -3.14 -14.50
CA LYS A 188 -12.20 -2.80 -15.55
C LYS A 188 -10.99 -3.73 -15.48
N LEU A 189 -10.47 -4.02 -14.27
CA LEU A 189 -9.39 -4.97 -14.09
C LEU A 189 -9.81 -6.37 -14.54
N VAL A 190 -11.02 -6.82 -14.19
CA VAL A 190 -11.58 -8.10 -14.66
C VAL A 190 -11.62 -8.16 -16.18
N SER A 191 -12.07 -7.09 -16.84
CA SER A 191 -12.13 -7.03 -18.30
C SER A 191 -10.76 -7.13 -18.97
N LEU A 192 -9.74 -6.50 -18.37
CA LEU A 192 -8.35 -6.57 -18.86
C LEU A 192 -7.70 -7.96 -18.64
N LEU A 193 -8.06 -8.60 -17.54
CA LEU A 193 -7.57 -9.94 -17.23
C LEU A 193 -8.34 -11.05 -17.97
N GLU A 194 -9.51 -10.79 -18.50
CA GLU A 194 -10.37 -11.70 -19.22
C GLU A 194 -10.63 -13.04 -18.50
N GLY A 195 -11.80 -13.18 -17.88
CA GLY A 195 -12.20 -14.43 -17.20
C GLY A 195 -13.59 -14.36 -16.60
N PRO A 196 -14.16 -15.51 -16.23
CA PRO A 196 -15.46 -15.58 -15.57
C PRO A 196 -15.37 -14.98 -14.15
N VAL A 197 -16.52 -14.51 -13.64
CA VAL A 197 -16.64 -13.86 -12.34
C VAL A 197 -17.60 -14.61 -11.44
N ILE A 198 -17.29 -14.61 -10.14
CA ILE A 198 -18.21 -14.94 -9.06
C ILE A 198 -18.17 -13.83 -8.02
N ASN A 199 -19.34 -13.30 -7.65
CA ASN A 199 -19.43 -12.23 -6.67
C ASN A 199 -19.41 -12.78 -5.24
N ILE A 200 -18.71 -12.06 -4.35
CA ILE A 200 -18.64 -12.36 -2.91
C ILE A 200 -19.11 -11.13 -2.11
N PRO A 201 -19.54 -11.30 -0.83
CA PRO A 201 -20.07 -10.20 -0.04
C PRO A 201 -19.13 -8.99 0.08
N LYS A 202 -19.69 -7.77 0.12
CA LYS A 202 -18.96 -6.54 0.47
C LYS A 202 -18.36 -6.66 1.87
N ARG A 203 -17.19 -6.05 2.07
CA ARG A 203 -16.46 -6.07 3.34
C ARG A 203 -16.73 -4.79 4.12
N PRO A 204 -16.98 -4.86 5.42
CA PRO A 204 -17.17 -3.68 6.25
C PRO A 204 -15.87 -2.85 6.32
N ALA A 205 -16.02 -1.53 6.47
CA ALA A 205 -14.91 -0.57 6.57
C ALA A 205 -13.91 -0.56 5.39
N GLU A 206 -14.25 -1.19 4.26
CA GLU A 206 -13.51 -1.08 3.02
C GLU A 206 -14.05 0.12 2.21
N PRO A 207 -13.21 1.09 1.80
CA PRO A 207 -13.69 2.24 1.05
C PRO A 207 -14.22 1.82 -0.32
N ASP A 208 -15.34 2.41 -0.76
CA ASP A 208 -15.87 2.20 -2.11
C ASP A 208 -14.95 2.81 -3.18
N GLN A 209 -14.17 3.82 -2.82
CA GLN A 209 -13.23 4.48 -3.73
C GLN A 209 -11.87 4.75 -3.05
N THR A 210 -10.79 4.58 -3.80
CA THR A 210 -9.47 5.18 -3.51
C THR A 210 -9.03 5.99 -4.72
N PHE A 211 -8.61 7.25 -4.49
CA PHE A 211 -8.18 8.14 -5.56
C PHE A 211 -7.25 9.22 -5.01
N ALA A 212 -5.97 9.18 -5.37
CA ALA A 212 -4.96 10.11 -4.90
C ALA A 212 -5.06 11.47 -5.59
N ASP A 213 -4.99 12.55 -4.81
CA ASP A 213 -4.54 13.84 -5.34
C ASP A 213 -3.01 13.82 -5.41
N ILE A 214 -2.46 13.85 -6.61
CA ILE A 214 -1.01 13.85 -6.88
C ILE A 214 -0.46 15.25 -7.22
N THR A 215 -1.28 16.29 -7.03
CA THR A 215 -0.89 17.68 -7.34
C THR A 215 0.35 18.11 -6.57
N LYS A 216 0.43 17.74 -5.29
CA LYS A 216 1.52 18.14 -4.41
C LYS A 216 2.85 17.51 -4.83
N ILE A 217 2.89 16.20 -5.06
CA ILE A 217 4.12 15.52 -5.47
C ILE A 217 4.58 16.00 -6.86
N ASN A 218 3.65 16.23 -7.79
CA ASN A 218 3.99 16.79 -9.10
C ASN A 218 4.60 18.18 -8.96
N LYS A 219 3.98 19.07 -8.17
CA LYS A 219 4.47 20.45 -7.96
C LYS A 219 5.84 20.49 -7.30
N LEU A 220 6.08 19.65 -6.29
CA LEU A 220 7.29 19.71 -5.46
C LEU A 220 8.46 18.88 -6.02
N LEU A 221 8.17 17.77 -6.69
CA LEU A 221 9.18 16.84 -7.20
C LEU A 221 9.17 16.67 -8.73
N GLY A 222 8.21 17.28 -9.44
CA GLY A 222 8.04 17.03 -10.88
C GLY A 222 7.63 15.60 -11.23
N TRP A 223 7.29 14.79 -10.22
CA TRP A 223 6.92 13.40 -10.43
C TRP A 223 5.47 13.28 -10.92
N LYS A 224 5.27 12.38 -11.86
CA LYS A 224 3.95 11.93 -12.34
C LYS A 224 4.01 10.44 -12.70
N PRO A 225 2.89 9.70 -12.61
CA PRO A 225 2.84 8.33 -13.10
C PRO A 225 3.04 8.30 -14.62
N GLU A 226 3.64 7.23 -15.12
CA GLU A 226 3.93 7.05 -16.56
C GLU A 226 3.32 5.77 -17.11
N VAL A 227 2.97 4.80 -16.25
CA VAL A 227 2.42 3.51 -16.66
C VAL A 227 0.90 3.52 -16.49
N SER A 228 0.17 3.32 -17.58
CA SER A 228 -1.29 3.14 -17.56
C SER A 228 -1.70 1.81 -16.91
N LEU A 229 -2.97 1.67 -16.51
CA LEU A 229 -3.48 0.40 -15.99
C LEU A 229 -3.37 -0.72 -17.03
N GLU A 230 -3.67 -0.41 -18.28
CA GLU A 230 -3.60 -1.35 -19.41
C GLU A 230 -2.18 -1.88 -19.62
N GLU A 231 -1.19 -1.00 -19.68
CA GLU A 231 0.23 -1.38 -19.81
C GLU A 231 0.70 -2.19 -18.60
N GLY A 232 0.36 -1.75 -17.38
CA GLY A 232 0.74 -2.45 -16.16
C GLY A 232 0.13 -3.85 -16.08
N VAL A 233 -1.15 -4.03 -16.48
CA VAL A 233 -1.80 -5.34 -16.56
C VAL A 233 -1.16 -6.23 -17.61
N ALA A 234 -0.78 -5.69 -18.78
CA ALA A 234 -0.06 -6.44 -19.80
C ALA A 234 1.26 -7.00 -19.26
N VAL A 235 2.04 -6.18 -18.55
CA VAL A 235 3.28 -6.63 -17.87
C VAL A 235 2.97 -7.72 -16.82
N MET A 236 1.87 -7.58 -16.04
CA MET A 236 1.49 -8.62 -15.08
C MET A 236 1.15 -9.94 -15.73
N LEU A 237 0.53 -9.92 -16.92
CA LEU A 237 0.21 -11.13 -17.68
C LEU A 237 1.46 -11.80 -18.25
N GLU A 238 2.48 -11.05 -18.66
CA GLU A 238 3.80 -11.60 -19.04
C GLU A 238 4.46 -12.35 -17.87
N HIS A 239 4.22 -11.88 -16.63
CA HIS A 239 4.73 -12.48 -15.40
C HIS A 239 3.74 -13.47 -14.74
N LEU A 240 2.70 -13.90 -15.42
CA LEU A 240 1.63 -14.73 -14.82
C LEU A 240 2.16 -16.00 -14.14
N GLN A 241 3.21 -16.62 -14.65
CA GLN A 241 3.82 -17.83 -14.08
C GLN A 241 4.44 -17.63 -12.69
N ASP A 242 4.70 -16.41 -12.26
CA ASP A 242 5.18 -16.14 -10.90
C ASP A 242 4.14 -16.54 -9.83
N TRP A 243 2.87 -16.67 -10.20
CA TRP A 243 1.75 -17.07 -9.33
C TRP A 243 1.45 -18.57 -9.33
N LYS A 244 2.26 -19.42 -9.98
CA LYS A 244 2.00 -20.88 -10.07
C LYS A 244 1.88 -21.57 -8.71
N ASP A 245 2.65 -21.10 -7.71
CA ASP A 245 2.67 -21.63 -6.35
C ASP A 245 1.89 -20.75 -5.36
N ALA A 246 1.17 -19.74 -5.84
CA ALA A 246 0.37 -18.86 -5.01
C ALA A 246 -0.88 -19.58 -4.48
N PRO A 247 -1.34 -19.25 -3.25
CA PRO A 247 -2.57 -19.82 -2.71
C PRO A 247 -3.75 -19.53 -3.62
N LEU A 248 -4.47 -20.57 -4.03
CA LEU A 248 -5.71 -20.42 -4.76
C LEU A 248 -6.86 -20.14 -3.79
N TRP A 249 -7.41 -18.93 -3.89
CA TRP A 249 -8.53 -18.45 -3.09
C TRP A 249 -9.85 -18.72 -3.78
N ASP A 250 -10.67 -19.61 -3.21
CA ASP A 250 -12.07 -19.83 -3.54
C ASP A 250 -12.98 -19.13 -2.52
N THR A 251 -14.29 -19.12 -2.77
CA THR A 251 -15.26 -18.44 -1.90
C THR A 251 -15.24 -18.93 -0.45
N ASN A 252 -15.09 -20.25 -0.22
CA ASN A 252 -15.07 -20.82 1.12
C ASN A 252 -13.80 -20.44 1.89
N LYS A 253 -12.64 -20.47 1.22
CA LYS A 253 -11.36 -20.03 1.81
C LYS A 253 -11.37 -18.55 2.11
N ILE A 254 -11.94 -17.71 1.22
CA ILE A 254 -12.08 -16.28 1.44
C ILE A 254 -12.99 -16.01 2.64
N GLU A 255 -14.15 -16.65 2.71
CA GLU A 255 -15.07 -16.54 3.85
C GLU A 255 -14.37 -16.90 5.15
N GLY A 256 -13.67 -18.04 5.19
CA GLY A 256 -12.89 -18.46 6.35
C GLY A 256 -11.83 -17.44 6.75
N ALA A 257 -11.04 -16.96 5.78
CA ALA A 257 -9.96 -16.01 6.00
C ALA A 257 -10.42 -14.62 6.40
N THR A 258 -11.66 -14.22 6.07
CA THR A 258 -12.18 -12.87 6.39
C THR A 258 -13.09 -12.83 7.61
N LYS A 259 -13.27 -13.93 8.34
CA LYS A 259 -14.14 -13.99 9.54
C LYS A 259 -13.81 -12.92 10.59
N SER A 260 -12.52 -12.73 10.87
CA SER A 260 -12.05 -11.72 11.83
C SER A 260 -12.37 -10.30 11.33
N TRP A 261 -12.27 -10.06 10.02
CA TRP A 261 -12.64 -8.78 9.42
C TRP A 261 -14.12 -8.45 9.68
N PHE A 262 -15.01 -9.36 9.31
CA PHE A 262 -16.46 -9.18 9.52
C PHE A 262 -16.81 -9.07 11.01
N LYS A 263 -16.18 -9.88 11.88
CA LYS A 263 -16.44 -9.86 13.32
C LYS A 263 -16.10 -8.51 13.98
N TYR A 264 -14.98 -7.88 13.61
CA TYR A 264 -14.47 -6.72 14.35
C TYR A 264 -14.70 -5.38 13.64
N LEU A 265 -14.99 -5.40 12.34
CA LEU A 265 -15.20 -4.16 11.59
C LEU A 265 -16.64 -3.95 11.11
N ALA A 266 -17.55 -4.89 11.33
CA ALA A 266 -18.96 -4.75 10.91
C ALA A 266 -19.66 -3.53 11.55
N ASP A 267 -19.36 -3.23 12.83
CA ASP A 267 -19.98 -2.14 13.59
C ASP A 267 -19.06 -0.92 13.75
N SER A 268 -17.92 -0.87 13.04
CA SER A 268 -17.01 0.28 13.07
C SER A 268 -17.57 1.40 12.20
N HIS A 269 -18.25 2.35 12.85
CA HIS A 269 -18.78 3.59 12.25
C HIS A 269 -17.67 4.62 11.97
#